data_07b19c9766b730472edf780c232d4034
#
_entry.id   07b19c9766b730472edf780c232d4034
#
_cell.length_a   1.000
_cell.length_b   1.000
_cell.length_c   1.000
_cell.angle_alpha   90.00
_cell.angle_beta   90.00
_cell.angle_gamma   90.00
#
_symmetry.space_group_name_H-M   'P 1'
#
loop_
_entity.id
_entity.type
_entity.pdbx_description
1 polymer ?
#
loop_
_entity_poly.entity_id
_entity_poly.type
_entity_poly.pdbx_seq_one_letter_code
_entity_poly.pdbx_strand_id
1 'polypeptide(L)'
;MNWKYTCLNPIAEVGLGNLTDAYGRTENFAEADAVFVRSAKMDELTPGANLLAVARAGAGVNNIPHAEYAKKGIVVFNTPGANANGVKELVIAGLLLASRDIVGGIEWVKENAADPAVGKAAEKAKKAFAGTEIQGKKLGVIGLGAIGQKVANAAVALGMEVFGYDPYLSVDAAWNLSRAVKHCKNVEAIYRACDFITIHVPALESTKGMINADALAMMRNGVIIINAARDALVNEADMLRAIEIGKVRRYVSDFPNSTTAGKKGCIVIPHLGASTEEAEDNCAVMAVKEMRDYLENGNIVNSVNYPACSLGIPNKAGRVAICHKNEANMIGQFTSILGNAKVNIDAIANKSRGDFAYTLIDTDSAIPEAVIAELKKSPAVIRVRVIK
;
A
#
# COMPACT_ATOMS: atom_id res chain seq x y z
N MET A 1 8.28 -1.82 30.66
CA MET A 1 9.28 -2.37 29.68
C MET A 1 9.81 -1.19 28.90
N ASN A 2 11.13 -1.11 28.71
CA ASN A 2 11.71 -0.06 27.86
C ASN A 2 12.09 -0.70 26.53
N TRP A 3 11.36 -0.35 25.49
CA TRP A 3 11.61 -0.82 24.12
C TRP A 3 12.74 -0.03 23.48
N LYS A 4 13.64 -0.68 22.75
CA LYS A 4 14.64 -0.03 21.91
C LYS A 4 14.15 0.00 20.46
N TYR A 5 14.17 1.18 19.84
CA TYR A 5 13.86 1.29 18.42
C TYR A 5 15.00 1.94 17.63
N THR A 6 15.08 1.61 16.35
CA THR A 6 15.98 2.28 15.39
C THR A 6 15.26 2.68 14.12
N CYS A 7 15.78 3.69 13.44
CA CYS A 7 15.29 4.16 12.15
C CYS A 7 16.40 3.97 11.11
N LEU A 8 16.13 3.18 10.06
CA LEU A 8 17.08 2.96 8.96
C LEU A 8 17.05 4.06 7.89
N ASN A 9 16.05 4.95 7.95
CA ASN A 9 15.90 6.16 7.15
C ASN A 9 15.41 7.29 8.07
N PRO A 10 15.46 8.55 7.66
CA PRO A 10 14.68 9.60 8.29
C PRO A 10 13.19 9.24 8.27
N ILE A 11 12.56 9.28 9.43
CA ILE A 11 11.13 9.09 9.65
C ILE A 11 10.61 10.39 10.25
N ALA A 12 9.46 10.86 9.77
CA ALA A 12 8.90 12.15 10.17
C ALA A 12 8.64 12.22 11.69
N GLU A 13 9.09 13.32 12.29
CA GLU A 13 9.01 13.53 13.75
C GLU A 13 7.56 13.55 14.26
N VAL A 14 6.60 13.98 13.44
CA VAL A 14 5.17 13.91 13.78
C VAL A 14 4.72 12.47 14.08
N GLY A 15 5.33 11.47 13.45
CA GLY A 15 5.12 10.07 13.76
C GLY A 15 5.88 9.65 15.02
N LEU A 16 7.21 9.87 15.05
CA LEU A 16 8.07 9.45 16.16
C LEU A 16 7.68 10.11 17.49
N GLY A 17 7.20 11.35 17.49
CA GLY A 17 6.69 12.05 18.67
C GLY A 17 5.49 11.37 19.34
N ASN A 18 4.86 10.38 18.72
CA ASN A 18 3.84 9.56 19.36
C ASN A 18 4.42 8.37 20.16
N LEU A 19 5.73 8.15 20.13
CA LEU A 19 6.40 7.21 21.03
C LEU A 19 6.48 7.83 22.42
N THR A 20 6.19 7.03 23.45
CA THR A 20 6.27 7.47 24.85
C THR A 20 7.67 7.28 25.40
N ASP A 21 7.93 7.71 26.65
CA ASP A 21 9.19 7.49 27.38
C ASP A 21 9.56 6.00 27.56
N ALA A 22 8.62 5.09 27.25
CA ALA A 22 8.88 3.65 27.23
C ALA A 22 9.71 3.20 26.01
N TYR A 23 10.01 4.10 25.07
CA TYR A 23 10.74 3.83 23.84
C TYR A 23 12.04 4.63 23.80
N GLY A 24 13.17 3.93 23.84
CA GLY A 24 14.50 4.53 23.67
C GLY A 24 15.05 4.31 22.27
N ARG A 25 15.56 5.37 21.64
CA ARG A 25 16.23 5.24 20.35
C ARG A 25 17.62 4.61 20.50
N THR A 26 17.97 3.72 19.60
CA THR A 26 19.31 3.14 19.45
C THR A 26 19.80 3.24 18.03
N GLU A 27 21.09 3.46 17.84
CA GLU A 27 21.72 3.42 16.51
C GLU A 27 22.19 1.99 16.15
N ASN A 28 22.16 1.07 17.12
CA ASN A 28 22.57 -0.32 16.89
C ASN A 28 21.35 -1.19 16.48
N PHE A 29 21.30 -1.54 15.21
CA PHE A 29 20.24 -2.40 14.66
C PHE A 29 20.11 -3.75 15.41
N ALA A 30 21.24 -4.35 15.84
CA ALA A 30 21.21 -5.64 16.51
C ALA A 30 20.59 -5.59 17.92
N GLU A 31 20.50 -4.40 18.53
CA GLU A 31 19.90 -4.20 19.85
C GLU A 31 18.43 -3.76 19.79
N ALA A 32 17.92 -3.45 18.59
CA ALA A 32 16.58 -2.92 18.45
C ALA A 32 15.50 -4.00 18.65
N ASP A 33 14.46 -3.68 19.42
CA ASP A 33 13.23 -4.45 19.53
C ASP A 33 12.27 -4.11 18.36
N ALA A 34 12.36 -2.90 17.83
CA ALA A 34 11.53 -2.34 16.78
C ALA A 34 12.37 -1.57 15.76
N VAL A 35 11.98 -1.66 14.48
CA VAL A 35 12.65 -0.95 13.40
C VAL A 35 11.63 -0.17 12.58
N PHE A 36 11.92 1.10 12.33
CA PHE A 36 11.22 1.92 11.34
C PHE A 36 12.07 2.08 10.09
N VAL A 37 11.46 1.85 8.92
CA VAL A 37 12.17 1.92 7.63
C VAL A 37 11.27 2.53 6.57
N ARG A 38 11.86 3.19 5.58
CA ARG A 38 11.15 3.69 4.39
C ARG A 38 11.68 2.99 3.12
N SER A 39 12.90 3.29 2.72
CA SER A 39 13.50 2.81 1.46
C SER A 39 14.77 2.00 1.64
N ALA A 40 15.38 1.99 2.82
CA ALA A 40 16.61 1.23 3.08
C ALA A 40 16.37 -0.26 2.83
N LYS A 41 17.32 -0.91 2.18
CA LYS A 41 17.31 -2.36 1.95
C LYS A 41 17.70 -3.08 3.24
N MET A 42 16.96 -4.12 3.58
CA MET A 42 17.16 -4.91 4.79
C MET A 42 17.64 -6.35 4.52
N ASP A 43 17.83 -6.73 3.26
CA ASP A 43 18.19 -8.10 2.88
C ASP A 43 19.55 -8.54 3.44
N GLU A 44 20.49 -7.60 3.60
CA GLU A 44 21.83 -7.85 4.13
C GLU A 44 21.95 -7.66 5.66
N LEU A 45 20.86 -7.20 6.30
CA LEU A 45 20.85 -6.95 7.72
C LEU A 45 20.47 -8.20 8.53
N THR A 46 21.32 -8.56 9.49
CA THR A 46 21.01 -9.66 10.41
C THR A 46 20.27 -9.13 11.64
N PRO A 47 19.00 -9.47 11.84
CA PRO A 47 18.24 -9.02 13.00
C PRO A 47 18.76 -9.66 14.30
N GLY A 48 18.82 -8.87 15.37
CA GLY A 48 19.06 -9.39 16.72
C GLY A 48 17.94 -10.32 17.19
N ALA A 49 18.21 -11.16 18.18
CA ALA A 49 17.25 -12.10 18.75
C ALA A 49 16.02 -11.40 19.38
N ASN A 50 16.20 -10.17 19.83
CA ASN A 50 15.20 -9.33 20.48
C ASN A 50 14.29 -8.61 19.48
N LEU A 51 14.64 -8.52 18.18
CA LEU A 51 13.79 -7.83 17.19
C LEU A 51 12.40 -8.50 17.11
N LEU A 52 11.38 -7.70 17.37
CA LEU A 52 9.96 -8.14 17.41
C LEU A 52 9.21 -7.72 16.17
N ALA A 53 9.49 -6.52 15.67
CA ALA A 53 8.75 -5.98 14.52
C ALA A 53 9.54 -4.97 13.70
N VAL A 54 9.14 -4.88 12.43
CA VAL A 54 9.58 -3.84 11.48
C VAL A 54 8.34 -3.14 10.95
N ALA A 55 8.30 -1.82 11.00
CA ALA A 55 7.25 -1.01 10.41
C ALA A 55 7.81 -0.17 9.25
N ARG A 56 7.29 -0.41 8.05
CA ARG A 56 7.63 0.40 6.88
C ARG A 56 6.69 1.60 6.77
N ALA A 57 7.25 2.79 6.80
CA ALA A 57 6.53 4.02 6.46
C ALA A 57 6.29 4.08 4.93
N GLY A 58 5.27 3.37 4.47
CA GLY A 58 4.88 3.24 3.07
C GLY A 58 4.17 1.92 2.77
N ALA A 59 3.54 1.81 1.60
CA ALA A 59 2.68 0.67 1.26
C ALA A 59 3.45 -0.56 0.73
N GLY A 60 4.48 -0.40 -0.10
CA GLY A 60 5.27 -1.52 -0.64
C GLY A 60 6.28 -2.05 0.38
N VAL A 61 6.74 -3.30 0.25
CA VAL A 61 7.70 -3.94 1.20
C VAL A 61 8.83 -4.70 0.50
N ASN A 62 9.12 -4.38 -0.74
CA ASN A 62 10.11 -5.09 -1.55
C ASN A 62 11.55 -4.97 -1.02
N ASN A 63 11.80 -4.02 -0.12
CA ASN A 63 13.09 -3.78 0.53
C ASN A 63 13.25 -4.52 1.86
N ILE A 64 12.28 -5.35 2.27
CA ILE A 64 12.26 -6.07 3.54
C ILE A 64 12.12 -7.56 3.28
N PRO A 65 12.98 -8.44 3.83
CA PRO A 65 12.88 -9.89 3.68
C PRO A 65 11.77 -10.46 4.59
N HIS A 66 10.52 -10.02 4.38
CA HIS A 66 9.39 -10.28 5.26
C HIS A 66 9.06 -11.79 5.41
N ALA A 67 9.33 -12.60 4.38
CA ALA A 67 9.14 -14.05 4.44
C ALA A 67 10.13 -14.73 5.41
N GLU A 68 11.41 -14.31 5.38
CA GLU A 68 12.41 -14.81 6.31
C GLU A 68 12.16 -14.31 7.74
N TYR A 69 11.64 -13.09 7.88
CA TYR A 69 11.27 -12.53 9.17
C TYR A 69 10.08 -13.26 9.80
N ALA A 70 9.13 -13.73 8.99
CA ALA A 70 8.03 -14.57 9.49
C ALA A 70 8.54 -15.85 10.19
N LYS A 71 9.55 -16.52 9.62
CA LYS A 71 10.17 -17.71 10.20
C LYS A 71 10.85 -17.47 11.55
N LYS A 72 11.18 -16.20 11.85
CA LYS A 72 11.80 -15.77 13.11
C LYS A 72 10.80 -15.16 14.11
N GLY A 73 9.52 -15.11 13.76
CA GLY A 73 8.48 -14.47 14.57
C GLY A 73 8.62 -12.95 14.64
N ILE A 74 9.19 -12.32 13.60
CA ILE A 74 9.29 -10.88 13.45
C ILE A 74 8.14 -10.43 12.55
N VAL A 75 7.27 -9.57 13.09
CA VAL A 75 6.10 -9.05 12.36
C VAL A 75 6.53 -7.86 11.50
N VAL A 76 6.12 -7.84 10.25
CA VAL A 76 6.41 -6.74 9.31
C VAL A 76 5.13 -6.01 8.98
N PHE A 77 5.08 -4.73 9.32
CA PHE A 77 3.96 -3.81 9.03
C PHE A 77 4.27 -2.94 7.81
N ASN A 78 3.22 -2.54 7.13
CA ASN A 78 3.25 -1.45 6.14
C ASN A 78 2.09 -0.49 6.41
N THR A 79 2.07 0.66 5.76
CA THR A 79 1.07 1.70 5.99
C THR A 79 0.13 1.87 4.78
N PRO A 80 -0.79 0.90 4.54
CA PRO A 80 -1.66 0.94 3.39
C PRO A 80 -2.66 2.10 3.50
N GLY A 81 -2.74 2.90 2.44
CA GLY A 81 -3.67 4.02 2.37
C GLY A 81 -3.22 5.32 3.03
N ALA A 82 -2.12 5.34 3.80
CA ALA A 82 -1.60 6.55 4.42
C ALA A 82 -1.20 7.62 3.37
N ASN A 83 -0.67 7.19 2.24
CA ASN A 83 -0.29 8.04 1.11
C ASN A 83 -1.39 8.19 0.04
N ALA A 84 -2.59 7.66 0.28
CA ALA A 84 -3.61 7.57 -0.76
C ALA A 84 -4.08 8.93 -1.30
N ASN A 85 -4.00 9.99 -0.50
CA ASN A 85 -4.36 11.33 -0.96
C ASN A 85 -3.34 11.88 -1.95
N GLY A 86 -2.03 11.77 -1.67
CA GLY A 86 -0.97 12.20 -2.59
C GLY A 86 -1.08 11.49 -3.95
N VAL A 87 -1.26 10.17 -3.93
CA VAL A 87 -1.46 9.40 -5.19
C VAL A 87 -2.73 9.85 -5.92
N LYS A 88 -3.85 10.09 -5.22
CA LYS A 88 -5.08 10.63 -5.83
C LYS A 88 -4.81 11.96 -6.55
N GLU A 89 -4.08 12.86 -5.92
CA GLU A 89 -3.74 14.16 -6.52
C GLU A 89 -2.87 14.02 -7.76
N LEU A 90 -1.87 13.14 -7.71
CA LEU A 90 -1.05 12.84 -8.89
C LEU A 90 -1.87 12.24 -10.05
N VAL A 91 -2.83 11.37 -9.76
CA VAL A 91 -3.73 10.81 -10.78
C VAL A 91 -4.60 11.91 -11.41
N ILE A 92 -5.16 12.81 -10.60
CA ILE A 92 -5.93 13.96 -11.13
C ILE A 92 -5.04 14.87 -11.99
N ALA A 93 -3.82 15.17 -11.55
CA ALA A 93 -2.85 15.89 -12.36
C ALA A 93 -2.58 15.15 -13.69
N GLY A 94 -2.37 13.83 -13.65
CA GLY A 94 -2.18 12.99 -14.84
C GLY A 94 -3.37 13.04 -15.81
N LEU A 95 -4.63 13.04 -15.31
CA LEU A 95 -5.84 13.22 -16.12
C LEU A 95 -5.80 14.57 -16.87
N LEU A 96 -5.44 15.65 -16.20
CA LEU A 96 -5.40 16.98 -16.78
C LEU A 96 -4.23 17.16 -17.77
N LEU A 97 -3.04 16.67 -17.42
CA LEU A 97 -1.86 16.67 -18.28
C LEU A 97 -2.05 15.87 -19.57
N ALA A 98 -2.78 14.74 -19.49
CA ALA A 98 -3.06 13.90 -20.64
C ALA A 98 -4.21 14.43 -21.52
N SER A 99 -5.11 15.23 -20.99
CA SER A 99 -6.27 15.80 -21.70
C SER A 99 -5.85 16.87 -22.70
N ARG A 100 -4.85 17.68 -22.37
CA ARG A 100 -4.19 18.68 -23.21
C ARG A 100 -2.69 18.46 -23.17
N ASP A 101 -1.97 18.86 -24.21
CA ASP A 101 -0.51 18.70 -24.22
C ASP A 101 0.16 19.85 -23.44
N ILE A 102 -0.12 19.92 -22.12
CA ILE A 102 0.41 20.99 -21.25
C ILE A 102 1.93 20.90 -21.17
N VAL A 103 2.48 19.68 -21.07
CA VAL A 103 3.94 19.46 -20.98
C VAL A 103 4.63 19.95 -22.28
N GLY A 104 4.16 19.51 -23.43
CA GLY A 104 4.71 19.98 -24.71
C GLY A 104 4.55 21.47 -24.91
N GLY A 105 3.44 22.07 -24.43
CA GLY A 105 3.26 23.51 -24.44
C GLY A 105 4.27 24.27 -23.57
N ILE A 106 4.57 23.74 -22.37
CA ILE A 106 5.60 24.31 -21.47
C ILE A 106 6.99 24.20 -22.10
N GLU A 107 7.32 23.06 -22.68
CA GLU A 107 8.62 22.85 -23.36
C GLU A 107 8.77 23.80 -24.54
N TRP A 108 7.73 23.94 -25.38
CA TRP A 108 7.73 24.89 -26.50
C TRP A 108 8.00 26.33 -26.03
N VAL A 109 7.36 26.79 -24.93
CA VAL A 109 7.61 28.12 -24.36
C VAL A 109 9.05 28.28 -23.91
N LYS A 110 9.65 27.25 -23.26
CA LYS A 110 11.05 27.25 -22.85
C LYS A 110 12.02 27.35 -24.03
N GLU A 111 11.76 26.58 -25.09
CA GLU A 111 12.58 26.58 -26.31
C GLU A 111 12.54 27.92 -27.05
N ASN A 112 11.44 28.64 -26.95
CA ASN A 112 11.24 29.93 -27.59
C ASN A 112 11.39 31.12 -26.64
N ALA A 113 11.93 30.91 -25.42
CA ALA A 113 12.03 31.97 -24.40
C ALA A 113 12.87 33.18 -24.80
N ALA A 114 13.81 33.02 -25.73
CA ALA A 114 14.67 34.09 -26.24
C ALA A 114 13.99 34.97 -27.32
N ASP A 115 12.84 34.56 -27.87
CA ASP A 115 12.10 35.33 -28.88
C ASP A 115 11.33 36.49 -28.22
N PRO A 116 11.65 37.75 -28.49
CA PRO A 116 10.90 38.90 -27.97
C PRO A 116 9.41 38.90 -28.37
N ALA A 117 9.06 38.16 -29.43
CA ALA A 117 7.70 38.03 -29.93
C ALA A 117 7.01 36.69 -29.49
N VAL A 118 7.56 35.99 -28.48
CA VAL A 118 7.06 34.67 -28.04
C VAL A 118 5.57 34.65 -27.77
N GLY A 119 4.99 35.71 -27.18
CA GLY A 119 3.54 35.79 -26.95
C GLY A 119 2.71 35.76 -28.26
N LYS A 120 3.21 36.40 -29.31
CA LYS A 120 2.58 36.41 -30.64
C LYS A 120 2.75 35.06 -31.36
N ALA A 121 3.91 34.44 -31.19
CA ALA A 121 4.21 33.10 -31.72
C ALA A 121 3.35 32.04 -31.02
N ALA A 122 3.13 32.16 -29.71
CA ALA A 122 2.27 31.26 -28.92
C ALA A 122 0.82 31.21 -29.41
N GLU A 123 0.24 32.32 -29.86
CA GLU A 123 -1.10 32.36 -30.42
C GLU A 123 -1.27 31.48 -31.67
N LYS A 124 -0.20 31.33 -32.45
CA LYS A 124 -0.16 30.42 -33.60
C LYS A 124 0.12 28.97 -33.20
N ALA A 125 1.04 28.78 -32.25
CA ALA A 125 1.48 27.45 -31.81
C ALA A 125 0.44 26.72 -30.94
N LYS A 126 -0.37 27.44 -30.17
CA LYS A 126 -1.32 26.86 -29.17
C LYS A 126 -2.24 25.77 -29.71
N LYS A 127 -2.55 25.77 -31.02
CA LYS A 127 -3.39 24.72 -31.66
C LYS A 127 -2.73 23.35 -31.59
N ALA A 128 -1.39 23.26 -31.58
CA ALA A 128 -0.67 22.00 -31.49
C ALA A 128 -0.83 21.33 -30.12
N PHE A 129 -1.09 22.09 -29.06
CA PHE A 129 -1.22 21.64 -27.68
C PHE A 129 -2.68 21.50 -27.23
N ALA A 130 -3.63 21.81 -28.11
CA ALA A 130 -5.06 21.72 -27.81
C ALA A 130 -5.51 20.27 -27.52
N GLY A 131 -6.52 20.13 -26.70
CA GLY A 131 -7.04 18.83 -26.31
C GLY A 131 -8.54 18.83 -26.01
N THR A 132 -8.92 18.09 -24.99
CA THR A 132 -10.31 17.91 -24.56
C THR A 132 -10.47 18.27 -23.09
N GLU A 133 -11.68 18.56 -22.67
CA GLU A 133 -12.04 18.68 -21.26
C GLU A 133 -12.33 17.28 -20.67
N ILE A 134 -12.19 17.15 -19.35
CA ILE A 134 -12.54 15.92 -18.63
C ILE A 134 -14.01 15.88 -18.22
N GLN A 135 -14.67 17.04 -18.08
CA GLN A 135 -16.08 17.13 -17.73
C GLN A 135 -16.95 16.36 -18.73
N GLY A 136 -17.89 15.56 -18.24
CA GLY A 136 -18.78 14.73 -19.05
C GLY A 136 -18.09 13.52 -19.71
N LYS A 137 -16.77 13.33 -19.52
CA LYS A 137 -16.06 12.14 -20.02
C LYS A 137 -16.19 10.98 -19.04
N LYS A 138 -16.03 9.77 -19.57
CA LYS A 138 -16.13 8.53 -18.80
C LYS A 138 -14.76 8.11 -18.27
N LEU A 139 -14.66 7.99 -16.94
CA LEU A 139 -13.49 7.46 -16.25
C LEU A 139 -13.78 6.06 -15.74
N GLY A 140 -12.97 5.09 -16.13
CA GLY A 140 -12.92 3.76 -15.54
C GLY A 140 -11.88 3.70 -14.44
N VAL A 141 -12.29 3.29 -13.24
CA VAL A 141 -11.40 3.08 -12.08
C VAL A 141 -11.32 1.58 -11.80
N ILE A 142 -10.15 0.98 -12.03
CA ILE A 142 -9.89 -0.44 -11.80
C ILE A 142 -9.17 -0.60 -10.47
N GLY A 143 -9.85 -1.20 -9.49
CA GLY A 143 -9.45 -1.23 -8.09
C GLY A 143 -10.01 -0.04 -7.30
N LEU A 144 -10.89 -0.32 -6.35
CA LEU A 144 -11.58 0.67 -5.50
C LEU A 144 -11.11 0.60 -4.04
N GLY A 145 -9.83 0.25 -3.85
CA GLY A 145 -9.17 0.35 -2.56
C GLY A 145 -8.95 1.80 -2.10
N ALA A 146 -8.08 2.02 -1.13
CA ALA A 146 -7.87 3.33 -0.50
C ALA A 146 -7.58 4.49 -1.48
N ILE A 147 -6.88 4.22 -2.58
CA ILE A 147 -6.57 5.21 -3.62
C ILE A 147 -7.74 5.33 -4.59
N GLY A 148 -8.21 4.21 -5.17
CA GLY A 148 -9.22 4.21 -6.22
C GLY A 148 -10.53 4.88 -5.79
N GLN A 149 -10.97 4.71 -4.54
CA GLN A 149 -12.13 5.42 -3.98
C GLN A 149 -11.95 6.94 -4.00
N LYS A 150 -10.79 7.41 -3.53
CA LYS A 150 -10.48 8.86 -3.51
C LYS A 150 -10.43 9.44 -4.91
N VAL A 151 -9.84 8.70 -5.87
CA VAL A 151 -9.82 9.10 -7.30
C VAL A 151 -11.22 9.13 -7.87
N ALA A 152 -12.02 8.08 -7.65
CA ALA A 152 -13.39 7.99 -8.14
C ALA A 152 -14.25 9.16 -7.62
N ASN A 153 -14.19 9.44 -6.32
CA ASN A 153 -14.94 10.53 -5.70
C ASN A 153 -14.49 11.91 -6.22
N ALA A 154 -13.18 12.13 -6.37
CA ALA A 154 -12.64 13.37 -6.92
C ALA A 154 -13.05 13.58 -8.38
N ALA A 155 -13.04 12.51 -9.19
CA ALA A 155 -13.46 12.57 -10.59
C ALA A 155 -14.94 12.88 -10.73
N VAL A 156 -15.80 12.33 -9.86
CA VAL A 156 -17.22 12.69 -9.79
C VAL A 156 -17.37 14.19 -9.49
N ALA A 157 -16.61 14.72 -8.52
CA ALA A 157 -16.66 16.14 -8.19
C ALA A 157 -16.18 17.06 -9.33
N LEU A 158 -15.29 16.54 -10.21
CA LEU A 158 -14.84 17.23 -11.42
C LEU A 158 -15.80 17.07 -12.61
N GLY A 159 -16.98 16.46 -12.40
CA GLY A 159 -18.02 16.31 -13.42
C GLY A 159 -17.78 15.18 -14.41
N MET A 160 -16.94 14.21 -14.09
CA MET A 160 -16.78 13.00 -14.90
C MET A 160 -17.90 11.97 -14.59
N GLU A 161 -18.21 11.14 -15.56
CA GLU A 161 -19.05 9.94 -15.38
C GLU A 161 -18.13 8.78 -14.99
N VAL A 162 -18.21 8.32 -13.74
CA VAL A 162 -17.23 7.37 -13.19
C VAL A 162 -17.80 5.96 -13.14
N PHE A 163 -17.03 5.01 -13.66
CA PHE A 163 -17.26 3.56 -13.64
C PHE A 163 -16.21 2.88 -12.80
N GLY A 164 -16.62 2.02 -11.87
CA GLY A 164 -15.72 1.35 -10.94
C GLY A 164 -15.81 -0.17 -11.03
N TYR A 165 -14.67 -0.85 -10.97
CA TYR A 165 -14.57 -2.29 -10.88
C TYR A 165 -13.58 -2.70 -9.78
N ASP A 166 -14.05 -3.50 -8.84
CA ASP A 166 -13.24 -4.17 -7.84
C ASP A 166 -13.96 -5.44 -7.35
N PRO A 167 -13.42 -6.64 -7.63
CA PRO A 167 -14.07 -7.90 -7.21
C PRO A 167 -13.92 -8.16 -5.70
N TYR A 168 -13.08 -7.39 -4.99
CA TYR A 168 -12.78 -7.55 -3.56
C TYR A 168 -13.19 -6.34 -2.73
N LEU A 169 -14.12 -5.53 -3.23
CA LEU A 169 -14.57 -4.31 -2.56
C LEU A 169 -15.12 -4.62 -1.16
N SER A 170 -14.48 -4.08 -0.12
CA SER A 170 -14.97 -4.21 1.24
C SER A 170 -16.24 -3.37 1.48
N VAL A 171 -17.02 -3.75 2.50
CA VAL A 171 -18.21 -2.98 2.91
C VAL A 171 -17.84 -1.54 3.27
N ASP A 172 -16.78 -1.36 4.05
CA ASP A 172 -16.30 -0.02 4.46
C ASP A 172 -15.89 0.82 3.24
N ALA A 173 -15.23 0.18 2.26
CA ALA A 173 -14.87 0.81 1.02
C ALA A 173 -16.10 1.28 0.23
N ALA A 174 -17.13 0.44 0.16
CA ALA A 174 -18.38 0.77 -0.51
C ALA A 174 -19.11 1.96 0.15
N TRP A 175 -19.10 2.06 1.47
CA TRP A 175 -19.67 3.18 2.21
C TRP A 175 -18.98 4.52 1.96
N ASN A 176 -17.68 4.49 1.66
CA ASN A 176 -16.89 5.69 1.37
C ASN A 176 -16.95 6.11 -0.12
N LEU A 177 -17.58 5.32 -0.97
CA LEU A 177 -17.69 5.59 -2.40
C LEU A 177 -18.92 6.45 -2.70
N SER A 178 -18.76 7.45 -3.56
CA SER A 178 -19.89 8.26 -4.05
C SER A 178 -20.94 7.39 -4.74
N ARG A 179 -22.20 7.63 -4.47
CA ARG A 179 -23.34 6.96 -5.12
C ARG A 179 -23.43 7.21 -6.63
N ALA A 180 -22.74 8.23 -7.15
CA ALA A 180 -22.65 8.53 -8.57
C ALA A 180 -21.69 7.59 -9.32
N VAL A 181 -20.86 6.82 -8.62
CA VAL A 181 -19.97 5.82 -9.23
C VAL A 181 -20.78 4.61 -9.67
N LYS A 182 -20.69 4.29 -10.98
CA LYS A 182 -21.40 3.18 -11.58
C LYS A 182 -20.58 1.89 -11.44
N HIS A 183 -21.15 0.89 -10.81
CA HIS A 183 -20.51 -0.42 -10.65
C HIS A 183 -20.47 -1.19 -11.97
N CYS A 184 -19.30 -1.71 -12.33
CA CYS A 184 -19.07 -2.64 -13.43
C CYS A 184 -18.89 -4.06 -12.88
N LYS A 185 -19.59 -5.04 -13.52
CA LYS A 185 -19.50 -6.47 -13.11
C LYS A 185 -18.20 -7.13 -13.52
N ASN A 186 -17.51 -6.60 -14.53
CA ASN A 186 -16.23 -7.08 -15.05
C ASN A 186 -15.40 -5.89 -15.57
N VAL A 187 -14.13 -6.13 -15.78
CA VAL A 187 -13.19 -5.09 -16.23
C VAL A 187 -13.40 -4.72 -17.70
N GLU A 188 -13.88 -5.64 -18.53
CA GLU A 188 -14.14 -5.43 -19.95
C GLU A 188 -15.22 -4.37 -20.18
N ALA A 189 -16.19 -4.24 -19.27
CA ALA A 189 -17.18 -3.18 -19.32
C ALA A 189 -16.53 -1.80 -19.22
N ILE A 190 -15.49 -1.64 -18.39
CA ILE A 190 -14.67 -0.43 -18.30
C ILE A 190 -13.93 -0.20 -19.62
N TYR A 191 -13.24 -1.22 -20.15
CA TYR A 191 -12.47 -1.10 -21.39
C TYR A 191 -13.33 -0.59 -22.55
N ARG A 192 -14.53 -1.14 -22.72
CA ARG A 192 -15.44 -0.75 -23.85
C ARG A 192 -16.09 0.62 -23.68
N ALA A 193 -16.32 1.05 -22.43
CA ALA A 193 -17.15 2.22 -22.16
C ALA A 193 -16.36 3.52 -21.94
N CYS A 194 -15.13 3.45 -21.42
CA CYS A 194 -14.49 4.61 -20.83
C CYS A 194 -13.53 5.33 -21.80
N ASP A 195 -13.46 6.65 -21.65
CA ASP A 195 -12.53 7.54 -22.38
C ASP A 195 -11.17 7.61 -21.65
N PHE A 196 -11.20 7.46 -20.35
CA PHE A 196 -10.04 7.42 -19.45
C PHE A 196 -10.10 6.16 -18.60
N ILE A 197 -8.95 5.54 -18.33
CA ILE A 197 -8.83 4.37 -17.44
C ILE A 197 -7.67 4.61 -16.49
N THR A 198 -7.93 4.44 -15.20
CA THR A 198 -6.91 4.50 -14.15
C THR A 198 -6.88 3.21 -13.35
N ILE A 199 -5.66 2.77 -12.99
CA ILE A 199 -5.41 1.44 -12.42
C ILE A 199 -4.91 1.61 -10.99
N HIS A 200 -5.55 0.90 -10.04
CA HIS A 200 -5.26 0.96 -8.60
C HIS A 200 -5.29 -0.43 -7.95
N VAL A 201 -4.84 -1.45 -8.67
CA VAL A 201 -4.72 -2.82 -8.17
C VAL A 201 -3.27 -3.17 -7.81
N PRO A 202 -3.03 -4.11 -6.89
CA PRO A 202 -1.69 -4.62 -6.62
C PRO A 202 -1.13 -5.41 -7.82
N ALA A 203 0.20 -5.44 -7.95
CA ALA A 203 0.87 -6.32 -8.91
C ALA A 203 0.93 -7.74 -8.33
N LEU A 204 0.06 -8.61 -8.83
CA LEU A 204 -0.03 -10.03 -8.53
C LEU A 204 0.14 -10.81 -9.83
N GLU A 205 0.37 -12.12 -9.77
CA GLU A 205 0.40 -12.96 -10.99
C GLU A 205 -0.89 -12.83 -11.82
N SER A 206 -2.04 -12.66 -11.17
CA SER A 206 -3.34 -12.48 -11.83
C SER A 206 -3.57 -11.09 -12.45
N THR A 207 -2.80 -10.08 -12.06
CA THR A 207 -2.94 -8.69 -12.55
C THR A 207 -1.74 -8.24 -13.39
N LYS A 208 -0.65 -9.00 -13.38
CA LYS A 208 0.54 -8.73 -14.18
C LYS A 208 0.20 -8.69 -15.67
N GLY A 209 0.58 -7.60 -16.34
CA GLY A 209 0.29 -7.41 -17.75
C GLY A 209 -1.21 -7.38 -18.09
N MET A 210 -2.08 -7.01 -17.15
CA MET A 210 -3.52 -6.95 -17.39
C MET A 210 -3.91 -5.95 -18.48
N ILE A 211 -3.09 -4.94 -18.71
CA ILE A 211 -3.22 -4.04 -19.86
C ILE A 211 -2.25 -4.53 -20.94
N ASN A 212 -2.73 -5.38 -21.80
CA ASN A 212 -2.03 -6.01 -22.92
C ASN A 212 -2.74 -5.72 -24.24
N ALA A 213 -2.28 -6.32 -25.34
CA ALA A 213 -2.85 -6.12 -26.67
C ALA A 213 -4.36 -6.42 -26.73
N ASP A 214 -4.82 -7.50 -26.07
CA ASP A 214 -6.23 -7.90 -26.07
C ASP A 214 -7.10 -6.89 -25.31
N ALA A 215 -6.64 -6.47 -24.13
CA ALA A 215 -7.30 -5.44 -23.33
C ALA A 215 -7.39 -4.11 -24.12
N LEU A 216 -6.27 -3.69 -24.73
CA LEU A 216 -6.19 -2.47 -25.54
C LEU A 216 -7.10 -2.56 -26.77
N ALA A 217 -7.21 -3.72 -27.42
CA ALA A 217 -8.11 -3.91 -28.56
C ALA A 217 -9.57 -3.66 -28.20
N MET A 218 -10.01 -4.05 -26.98
CA MET A 218 -11.38 -3.82 -26.49
C MET A 218 -11.68 -2.36 -26.14
N MET A 219 -10.65 -1.53 -25.89
CA MET A 219 -10.84 -0.14 -25.46
C MET A 219 -11.34 0.76 -26.60
N ARG A 220 -11.79 1.94 -26.25
CA ARG A 220 -12.18 2.97 -27.23
C ARG A 220 -10.93 3.53 -27.92
N ASN A 221 -11.07 3.92 -29.18
CA ASN A 221 -10.00 4.62 -29.88
C ASN A 221 -9.73 5.98 -29.22
N GLY A 222 -8.45 6.31 -29.03
CA GLY A 222 -8.04 7.53 -28.37
C GLY A 222 -8.19 7.50 -26.85
N VAL A 223 -8.33 6.31 -26.23
CA VAL A 223 -8.37 6.15 -24.77
C VAL A 223 -7.11 6.73 -24.12
N ILE A 224 -7.26 7.25 -22.90
CA ILE A 224 -6.14 7.72 -22.07
C ILE A 224 -6.01 6.77 -20.89
N ILE A 225 -4.78 6.30 -20.61
CA ILE A 225 -4.51 5.34 -19.56
C ILE A 225 -3.56 5.95 -18.54
N ILE A 226 -3.91 5.83 -17.24
CA ILE A 226 -3.11 6.32 -16.12
C ILE A 226 -2.74 5.14 -15.23
N ASN A 227 -1.44 4.96 -15.00
CA ASN A 227 -0.89 3.95 -14.12
C ASN A 227 -0.02 4.60 -13.02
N ALA A 228 -0.60 4.80 -11.87
CA ALA A 228 0.09 5.20 -10.64
C ALA A 228 0.11 4.06 -9.61
N ALA A 229 -0.07 2.80 -10.06
CA ALA A 229 -0.09 1.63 -9.18
C ALA A 229 1.22 0.84 -9.22
N ARG A 230 1.54 0.18 -10.35
CA ARG A 230 2.79 -0.58 -10.58
C ARG A 230 3.06 -0.71 -12.08
N ASP A 231 4.32 -0.64 -12.49
CA ASP A 231 4.75 -0.83 -13.89
C ASP A 231 4.34 -2.19 -14.47
N ALA A 232 4.50 -3.25 -13.69
CA ALA A 232 4.21 -4.63 -14.08
C ALA A 232 2.74 -4.90 -14.49
N LEU A 233 1.80 -3.95 -14.26
CA LEU A 233 0.40 -4.08 -14.65
C LEU A 233 0.16 -3.85 -16.14
N VAL A 234 1.09 -3.21 -16.83
CA VAL A 234 0.97 -2.82 -18.23
C VAL A 234 2.03 -3.54 -19.06
N ASN A 235 1.64 -4.14 -20.17
CA ASN A 235 2.59 -4.57 -21.20
C ASN A 235 2.98 -3.34 -22.01
N GLU A 236 4.15 -2.81 -21.75
CA GLU A 236 4.60 -1.53 -22.34
C GLU A 236 4.87 -1.62 -23.84
N ALA A 237 5.31 -2.78 -24.34
CA ALA A 237 5.48 -2.97 -25.77
C ALA A 237 4.13 -2.90 -26.52
N ASP A 238 3.08 -3.50 -25.96
CA ASP A 238 1.72 -3.39 -26.50
C ASP A 238 1.18 -1.96 -26.40
N MET A 239 1.48 -1.28 -25.28
CA MET A 239 1.11 0.12 -25.05
C MET A 239 1.71 1.05 -26.09
N LEU A 240 3.02 0.93 -26.37
CA LEU A 240 3.69 1.76 -27.39
C LEU A 240 3.12 1.53 -28.78
N ARG A 241 2.87 0.26 -29.16
CA ARG A 241 2.19 -0.05 -30.45
C ARG A 241 0.79 0.58 -30.51
N ALA A 242 0.03 0.52 -29.41
CA ALA A 242 -1.31 1.11 -29.35
C ALA A 242 -1.28 2.64 -29.46
N ILE A 243 -0.25 3.29 -28.93
CA ILE A 243 -0.04 4.74 -29.10
C ILE A 243 0.30 5.07 -30.57
N GLU A 244 1.20 4.29 -31.16
CA GLU A 244 1.63 4.50 -32.55
C GLU A 244 0.48 4.45 -33.56
N ILE A 245 -0.44 3.49 -33.39
CA ILE A 245 -1.62 3.36 -34.28
C ILE A 245 -2.80 4.25 -33.84
N GLY A 246 -2.64 5.10 -32.80
CA GLY A 246 -3.67 6.02 -32.33
C GLY A 246 -4.80 5.37 -31.52
N LYS A 247 -4.66 4.10 -31.14
CA LYS A 247 -5.59 3.40 -30.26
C LYS A 247 -5.59 4.00 -28.87
N VAL A 248 -4.40 4.28 -28.33
CA VAL A 248 -4.16 5.02 -27.10
C VAL A 248 -3.67 6.42 -27.45
N ARG A 249 -4.31 7.46 -26.92
CA ARG A 249 -3.93 8.85 -27.15
C ARG A 249 -2.75 9.27 -26.26
N ARG A 250 -2.78 8.87 -24.98
CA ARG A 250 -1.74 9.18 -23.98
C ARG A 250 -1.67 8.04 -22.96
N TYR A 251 -0.45 7.76 -22.52
CA TYR A 251 -0.17 6.90 -21.39
C TYR A 251 0.57 7.70 -20.31
N VAL A 252 -0.01 7.80 -19.12
CA VAL A 252 0.61 8.43 -17.94
C VAL A 252 1.09 7.33 -17.02
N SER A 253 2.36 7.34 -16.66
CA SER A 253 2.95 6.37 -15.74
C SER A 253 3.76 7.06 -14.65
N ASP A 254 3.62 6.63 -13.41
CA ASP A 254 4.46 7.04 -12.28
C ASP A 254 5.68 6.11 -12.09
N PHE A 255 6.01 5.30 -13.11
CA PHE A 255 7.10 4.32 -13.07
C PHE A 255 8.03 4.51 -14.26
N PRO A 256 9.13 5.29 -14.08
CA PRO A 256 10.09 5.54 -15.16
C PRO A 256 10.88 4.26 -15.50
N ASN A 257 11.00 4.00 -16.80
CA ASN A 257 11.83 2.95 -17.35
C ASN A 257 12.31 3.32 -18.76
N SER A 258 13.26 2.56 -19.30
CA SER A 258 13.87 2.82 -20.62
C SER A 258 12.92 2.61 -21.80
N THR A 259 11.82 1.88 -21.61
CA THR A 259 10.85 1.57 -22.68
C THR A 259 9.95 2.77 -22.97
N THR A 260 9.43 3.42 -21.94
CA THR A 260 8.42 4.48 -22.05
C THR A 260 8.95 5.89 -21.87
N ALA A 261 10.10 6.05 -21.18
CA ALA A 261 10.70 7.36 -20.95
C ALA A 261 11.06 8.08 -22.26
N GLY A 262 10.62 9.33 -22.42
CA GLY A 262 10.85 10.15 -23.59
C GLY A 262 10.11 9.71 -24.86
N LYS A 263 9.23 8.71 -24.79
CA LYS A 263 8.43 8.28 -25.94
C LYS A 263 7.24 9.20 -26.19
N LYS A 264 7.00 9.51 -27.46
CA LYS A 264 5.84 10.30 -27.88
C LYS A 264 4.55 9.63 -27.38
N GLY A 265 3.67 10.42 -26.76
CA GLY A 265 2.42 9.92 -26.20
C GLY A 265 2.52 9.36 -24.79
N CYS A 266 3.73 9.19 -24.24
CA CYS A 266 3.96 8.84 -22.83
C CYS A 266 4.27 10.09 -22.01
N ILE A 267 3.63 10.18 -20.83
CA ILE A 267 3.95 11.16 -19.79
C ILE A 267 4.44 10.32 -18.60
N VAL A 268 5.75 10.32 -18.39
CA VAL A 268 6.39 9.49 -17.37
C VAL A 268 6.85 10.36 -16.22
N ILE A 269 6.39 10.04 -15.02
CA ILE A 269 6.61 10.78 -13.76
C ILE A 269 7.59 9.95 -12.91
N PRO A 270 8.53 10.57 -12.17
CA PRO A 270 9.58 9.85 -11.47
C PRO A 270 9.13 9.35 -10.07
N HIS A 271 8.08 8.55 -10.00
CA HIS A 271 7.52 7.88 -8.82
C HIS A 271 7.17 8.85 -7.68
N LEU A 272 6.38 9.87 -8.02
CA LEU A 272 6.00 10.95 -7.11
C LEU A 272 4.69 10.73 -6.34
N GLY A 273 3.97 9.63 -6.60
CA GLY A 273 2.64 9.41 -6.02
C GLY A 273 2.56 9.50 -4.50
N ALA A 274 3.63 9.10 -3.79
CA ALA A 274 3.72 9.19 -2.33
C ALA A 274 4.74 10.24 -1.85
N SER A 275 5.28 11.05 -2.75
CA SER A 275 6.36 12.00 -2.43
C SER A 275 5.79 13.38 -2.09
N THR A 276 4.99 13.45 -1.03
CA THR A 276 4.51 14.69 -0.42
C THR A 276 4.81 14.65 1.08
N GLU A 277 4.97 15.81 1.70
CA GLU A 277 5.22 15.95 3.14
C GLU A 277 4.12 15.25 3.94
N GLU A 278 2.86 15.49 3.60
CA GLU A 278 1.71 14.89 4.28
C GLU A 278 1.63 13.36 4.09
N ALA A 279 2.05 12.84 2.95
CA ALA A 279 2.10 11.40 2.75
C ALA A 279 3.19 10.75 3.62
N GLU A 280 4.35 11.39 3.77
CA GLU A 280 5.42 10.95 4.65
C GLU A 280 4.99 11.00 6.11
N ASP A 281 4.37 12.08 6.55
CA ASP A 281 3.82 12.28 7.88
C ASP A 281 2.76 11.23 8.22
N ASN A 282 1.79 11.04 7.36
CA ASN A 282 0.73 10.05 7.56
C ASN A 282 1.28 8.62 7.63
N CYS A 283 2.28 8.29 6.80
CA CYS A 283 2.94 6.99 6.86
C CYS A 283 3.70 6.81 8.18
N ALA A 284 4.42 7.83 8.66
CA ALA A 284 5.15 7.77 9.92
C ALA A 284 4.19 7.60 11.12
N VAL A 285 3.10 8.39 11.17
CA VAL A 285 2.08 8.28 12.23
C VAL A 285 1.44 6.90 12.24
N MET A 286 1.07 6.36 11.07
CA MET A 286 0.46 5.03 10.98
C MET A 286 1.45 3.94 11.40
N ALA A 287 2.71 3.98 10.93
CA ALA A 287 3.73 3.01 11.27
C ALA A 287 4.01 2.97 12.79
N VAL A 288 4.09 4.14 13.43
CA VAL A 288 4.27 4.24 14.89
C VAL A 288 3.07 3.69 15.65
N LYS A 289 1.85 4.01 15.21
CA LYS A 289 0.62 3.51 15.82
C LYS A 289 0.53 1.98 15.77
N GLU A 290 0.84 1.38 14.63
CA GLU A 290 0.83 -0.07 14.45
C GLU A 290 1.92 -0.75 15.27
N MET A 291 3.11 -0.18 15.29
CA MET A 291 4.23 -0.68 16.11
C MET A 291 3.88 -0.66 17.59
N ARG A 292 3.33 0.44 18.10
CA ARG A 292 2.91 0.57 19.49
C ARG A 292 1.82 -0.42 19.84
N ASP A 293 0.78 -0.53 19.02
CA ASP A 293 -0.33 -1.46 19.27
C ASP A 293 0.17 -2.92 19.34
N TYR A 294 1.13 -3.27 18.48
CA TYR A 294 1.76 -4.59 18.54
C TYR A 294 2.63 -4.79 19.77
N LEU A 295 3.49 -3.83 20.11
CA LEU A 295 4.42 -3.97 21.23
C LEU A 295 3.68 -3.93 22.57
N GLU A 296 2.74 -2.99 22.73
CA GLU A 296 2.04 -2.73 23.99
C GLU A 296 0.83 -3.69 24.20
N ASN A 297 0.12 -4.05 23.13
CA ASN A 297 -1.14 -4.81 23.21
C ASN A 297 -1.08 -6.18 22.52
N GLY A 298 -0.06 -6.46 21.71
CA GLY A 298 0.06 -7.68 20.92
C GLY A 298 -0.82 -7.71 19.65
N ASN A 299 -1.56 -6.65 19.34
CA ASN A 299 -2.44 -6.62 18.18
C ASN A 299 -1.67 -6.52 16.88
N ILE A 300 -2.15 -7.18 15.82
CA ILE A 300 -1.65 -7.09 14.46
C ILE A 300 -2.76 -6.54 13.56
N VAL A 301 -2.50 -5.42 12.88
CA VAL A 301 -3.46 -4.81 11.96
C VAL A 301 -2.98 -4.94 10.51
N ASN A 302 -2.04 -4.14 10.06
CA ASN A 302 -1.59 -4.10 8.67
C ASN A 302 -0.28 -4.88 8.43
N SER A 303 -0.16 -6.09 8.95
CA SER A 303 1.02 -6.91 8.70
C SER A 303 0.99 -7.56 7.32
N VAL A 304 2.16 -7.65 6.67
CA VAL A 304 2.34 -8.30 5.38
C VAL A 304 2.72 -9.78 5.48
N ASN A 305 3.23 -10.22 6.62
CA ASN A 305 3.72 -11.59 6.82
C ASN A 305 2.99 -12.40 7.91
N TYR A 306 2.19 -11.75 8.75
CA TYR A 306 1.29 -12.39 9.71
C TYR A 306 -0.17 -11.95 9.48
N PRO A 307 -1.17 -12.72 9.92
CA PRO A 307 -2.57 -12.34 9.77
C PRO A 307 -2.94 -11.18 10.70
N ALA A 308 -3.92 -10.38 10.30
CA ALA A 308 -4.55 -9.43 11.21
C ALA A 308 -5.26 -10.19 12.36
N CYS A 309 -4.92 -9.85 13.60
CA CYS A 309 -5.45 -10.49 14.81
C CYS A 309 -5.40 -9.50 15.96
N SER A 310 -6.53 -9.24 16.60
CA SER A 310 -6.65 -8.26 17.68
C SER A 310 -7.67 -8.71 18.71
N LEU A 311 -7.38 -8.43 19.98
CA LEU A 311 -8.30 -8.48 21.13
C LEU A 311 -8.46 -7.10 21.80
N GLY A 312 -8.03 -6.01 21.11
CA GLY A 312 -8.04 -4.67 21.67
C GLY A 312 -7.00 -4.48 22.77
N ILE A 313 -7.23 -3.47 23.63
CA ILE A 313 -6.32 -3.18 24.76
C ILE A 313 -6.53 -4.22 25.87
N PRO A 314 -5.45 -4.81 26.43
CA PRO A 314 -5.56 -5.81 27.49
C PRO A 314 -6.23 -5.25 28.76
N ASN A 315 -7.41 -5.74 29.08
CA ASN A 315 -8.16 -5.35 30.28
C ASN A 315 -8.20 -6.43 31.37
N LYS A 316 -7.57 -7.60 31.11
CA LYS A 316 -7.46 -8.73 32.04
C LYS A 316 -6.07 -8.83 32.67
N ALA A 317 -5.89 -9.79 33.58
CA ALA A 317 -4.65 -9.95 34.35
C ALA A 317 -3.47 -10.48 33.53
N GLY A 318 -3.75 -11.26 32.47
CA GLY A 318 -2.72 -11.80 31.59
C GLY A 318 -3.09 -11.73 30.11
N ARG A 319 -2.09 -11.54 29.26
CA ARG A 319 -2.18 -11.70 27.81
C ARG A 319 -0.91 -12.34 27.26
N VAL A 320 -1.05 -13.39 26.47
CA VAL A 320 0.05 -13.99 25.71
C VAL A 320 -0.22 -13.91 24.21
N ALA A 321 0.84 -13.63 23.47
CA ALA A 321 0.86 -13.56 22.02
C ALA A 321 1.80 -14.65 21.47
N ILE A 322 1.33 -15.44 20.51
CA ILE A 322 2.03 -16.61 19.99
C ILE A 322 2.12 -16.53 18.46
N CYS A 323 3.33 -16.38 17.93
CA CYS A 323 3.62 -16.61 16.51
C CYS A 323 3.88 -18.11 16.33
N HIS A 324 3.17 -18.77 15.41
CA HIS A 324 3.34 -20.20 15.18
C HIS A 324 3.07 -20.58 13.72
N LYS A 325 3.45 -21.78 13.34
CA LYS A 325 3.09 -22.36 12.05
C LYS A 325 1.60 -22.66 12.00
N ASN A 326 1.02 -22.57 10.82
CA ASN A 326 -0.38 -22.89 10.59
C ASN A 326 -0.56 -24.42 10.45
N GLU A 327 -0.49 -25.12 11.57
CA GLU A 327 -0.63 -26.57 11.65
C GLU A 327 -1.91 -26.97 12.41
N ALA A 328 -2.35 -28.21 12.21
CA ALA A 328 -3.56 -28.70 12.87
C ALA A 328 -3.37 -28.78 14.40
N ASN A 329 -4.46 -28.59 15.13
CA ASN A 329 -4.55 -28.74 16.59
C ASN A 329 -3.70 -27.76 17.43
N MET A 330 -3.22 -26.63 16.89
CA MET A 330 -2.44 -25.66 17.66
C MET A 330 -3.25 -25.05 18.78
N ILE A 331 -4.50 -24.62 18.51
CA ILE A 331 -5.40 -24.06 19.54
C ILE A 331 -5.65 -25.11 20.65
N GLY A 332 -5.90 -26.38 20.29
CA GLY A 332 -6.10 -27.45 21.26
C GLY A 332 -4.88 -27.64 22.19
N GLN A 333 -3.67 -27.56 21.65
CA GLN A 333 -2.43 -27.62 22.44
C GLN A 333 -2.35 -26.43 23.42
N PHE A 334 -2.57 -25.20 22.96
CA PHE A 334 -2.47 -24.01 23.79
C PHE A 334 -3.52 -24.02 24.92
N THR A 335 -4.77 -24.34 24.59
CA THR A 335 -5.84 -24.39 25.61
C THR A 335 -5.64 -25.51 26.62
N SER A 336 -5.11 -26.67 26.20
CA SER A 336 -4.77 -27.78 27.11
C SER A 336 -3.64 -27.40 28.07
N ILE A 337 -2.59 -26.72 27.58
CA ILE A 337 -1.46 -26.28 28.42
C ILE A 337 -1.95 -25.30 29.51
N LEU A 338 -2.77 -24.29 29.12
CA LEU A 338 -3.36 -23.33 30.04
C LEU A 338 -4.31 -24.00 31.04
N GLY A 339 -5.21 -24.88 30.56
CA GLY A 339 -6.17 -25.58 31.37
C GLY A 339 -5.51 -26.50 32.41
N ASN A 340 -4.47 -27.25 32.04
CA ASN A 340 -3.68 -28.10 32.95
C ASN A 340 -3.01 -27.26 34.05
N ALA A 341 -2.62 -26.04 33.74
CA ALA A 341 -2.08 -25.08 34.71
C ALA A 341 -3.18 -24.33 35.51
N LYS A 342 -4.45 -24.66 35.31
CA LYS A 342 -5.62 -23.99 35.92
C LYS A 342 -5.69 -22.49 35.62
N VAL A 343 -5.17 -22.07 34.50
CA VAL A 343 -5.28 -20.69 33.99
C VAL A 343 -6.54 -20.63 33.11
N ASN A 344 -7.50 -19.85 33.52
CA ASN A 344 -8.74 -19.70 32.80
C ASN A 344 -8.60 -18.69 31.66
N ILE A 345 -9.11 -19.05 30.47
CA ILE A 345 -9.08 -18.23 29.26
C ILE A 345 -10.35 -17.37 29.23
N ASP A 346 -10.17 -16.05 29.16
CA ASP A 346 -11.26 -15.10 29.00
C ASP A 346 -11.59 -14.86 27.52
N ALA A 347 -10.58 -14.69 26.67
CA ALA A 347 -10.74 -14.52 25.25
C ALA A 347 -9.57 -15.16 24.47
N ILE A 348 -9.88 -15.65 23.29
CA ILE A 348 -8.88 -16.17 22.36
C ILE A 348 -9.19 -15.70 20.94
N ALA A 349 -8.19 -15.22 20.25
CA ALA A 349 -8.23 -14.94 18.82
C ALA A 349 -7.11 -15.69 18.13
N ASN A 350 -7.44 -16.47 17.11
CA ASN A 350 -6.47 -17.15 16.25
C ASN A 350 -6.79 -16.84 14.79
N LYS A 351 -5.79 -16.46 14.03
CA LYS A 351 -5.89 -16.22 12.59
C LYS A 351 -4.68 -16.82 11.90
N SER A 352 -4.85 -17.19 10.63
CA SER A 352 -3.76 -17.71 9.80
C SER A 352 -3.62 -16.95 8.49
N ARG A 353 -2.40 -16.96 7.94
CA ARG A 353 -2.05 -16.41 6.63
C ARG A 353 -0.95 -17.27 6.01
N GLY A 354 -1.31 -18.08 5.02
CA GLY A 354 -0.40 -19.05 4.44
C GLY A 354 0.13 -20.04 5.49
N ASP A 355 1.44 -20.16 5.60
CA ASP A 355 2.12 -21.09 6.49
C ASP A 355 2.21 -20.62 7.94
N PHE A 356 1.82 -19.39 8.24
CA PHE A 356 1.94 -18.77 9.54
C PHE A 356 0.59 -18.44 10.16
N ALA A 357 0.54 -18.53 11.47
CA ALA A 357 -0.61 -18.16 12.27
C ALA A 357 -0.18 -17.33 13.49
N TYR A 358 -1.13 -16.60 14.03
CA TYR A 358 -0.94 -15.78 15.21
C TYR A 358 -2.11 -15.97 16.16
N THR A 359 -1.80 -16.23 17.43
CA THR A 359 -2.80 -16.43 18.49
C THR A 359 -2.58 -15.41 19.59
N LEU A 360 -3.66 -14.73 19.98
CA LEU A 360 -3.76 -13.94 21.22
C LEU A 360 -4.67 -14.66 22.19
N ILE A 361 -4.25 -14.73 23.46
CA ILE A 361 -5.04 -15.31 24.55
C ILE A 361 -5.02 -14.36 25.74
N ASP A 362 -6.21 -13.94 26.17
CA ASP A 362 -6.43 -13.21 27.42
C ASP A 362 -6.83 -14.18 28.54
N THR A 363 -6.28 -13.97 29.71
CA THR A 363 -6.51 -14.81 30.89
C THR A 363 -6.88 -13.97 32.11
N ASP A 364 -7.72 -14.51 33.01
CA ASP A 364 -8.14 -13.84 34.25
C ASP A 364 -7.06 -13.82 35.34
N SER A 365 -5.99 -14.55 35.17
CA SER A 365 -4.80 -14.52 36.04
C SER A 365 -3.53 -14.30 35.24
N ALA A 366 -2.46 -13.85 35.91
CA ALA A 366 -1.15 -13.78 35.31
C ALA A 366 -0.70 -15.17 34.82
N ILE A 367 -0.02 -15.23 33.69
CA ILE A 367 0.41 -16.49 33.08
C ILE A 367 1.73 -16.93 33.71
N PRO A 368 1.78 -18.12 34.38
CA PRO A 368 3.00 -18.60 35.02
C PRO A 368 4.13 -18.85 34.01
N GLU A 369 5.38 -18.62 34.41
CA GLU A 369 6.56 -18.88 33.56
C GLU A 369 6.64 -20.33 33.08
N ALA A 370 6.21 -21.30 33.91
CA ALA A 370 6.15 -22.71 33.52
C ALA A 370 5.21 -22.95 32.32
N VAL A 371 4.11 -22.22 32.23
CA VAL A 371 3.17 -22.27 31.07
C VAL A 371 3.86 -21.70 29.82
N ILE A 372 4.56 -20.59 29.96
CA ILE A 372 5.32 -20.01 28.84
C ILE A 372 6.42 -20.94 28.35
N ALA A 373 7.14 -21.60 29.26
CA ALA A 373 8.13 -22.60 28.92
C ALA A 373 7.52 -23.80 28.20
N GLU A 374 6.32 -24.26 28.62
CA GLU A 374 5.61 -25.37 27.98
C GLU A 374 5.11 -25.01 26.59
N LEU A 375 4.56 -23.80 26.41
CA LEU A 375 4.14 -23.30 25.08
C LEU A 375 5.32 -23.28 24.08
N LYS A 376 6.52 -22.94 24.53
CA LYS A 376 7.73 -22.87 23.71
C LYS A 376 8.28 -24.25 23.28
N LYS A 377 7.84 -25.35 23.89
CA LYS A 377 8.34 -26.71 23.55
C LYS A 377 7.79 -27.23 22.21
N SER A 378 6.64 -26.73 21.76
CA SER A 378 6.08 -27.14 20.49
C SER A 378 6.96 -26.69 19.32
N PRO A 379 7.39 -27.57 18.41
CA PRO A 379 8.23 -27.21 17.27
C PRO A 379 7.51 -26.33 16.24
N ALA A 380 6.19 -26.22 16.34
CA ALA A 380 5.38 -25.32 15.52
C ALA A 380 5.33 -23.91 16.10
N VAL A 381 5.67 -23.71 17.38
CA VAL A 381 5.73 -22.39 18.02
C VAL A 381 7.02 -21.70 17.65
N ILE A 382 6.91 -20.51 17.08
CA ILE A 382 8.05 -19.70 16.59
C ILE A 382 8.47 -18.71 17.68
N ARG A 383 7.49 -18.00 18.27
CA ARG A 383 7.76 -16.99 19.32
C ARG A 383 6.57 -16.89 20.26
N VAL A 384 6.86 -16.79 21.56
CA VAL A 384 5.87 -16.50 22.59
C VAL A 384 6.26 -15.21 23.28
N ARG A 385 5.31 -14.29 23.41
CA ARG A 385 5.46 -13.02 24.13
C ARG A 385 4.40 -12.91 25.22
N VAL A 386 4.79 -12.59 26.42
CA VAL A 386 3.89 -12.14 27.48
C VAL A 386 3.71 -10.63 27.31
N ILE A 387 2.49 -10.20 27.11
CA ILE A 387 2.14 -8.79 26.91
C ILE A 387 1.78 -8.17 28.27
N LYS A 388 1.05 -8.94 29.09
CA LYS A 388 0.62 -8.51 30.42
C LYS A 388 0.59 -9.70 31.39
#